data_b04bacb54b11667699a277612de83528
#
_entry.id   b04bacb54b11667699a277612de83528
#
_cell.length_a   1.000
_cell.length_b   1.000
_cell.length_c   1.000
_cell.angle_alpha   90.00
_cell.angle_beta   90.00
_cell.angle_gamma   90.00
#
_symmetry.space_group_name_H-M   'P 1'
#
loop_
_entity.id
_entity.type
_entity.pdbx_description
1 polymer ?
#
loop_
_entity_poly.entity_id
_entity_poly.type
_entity_poly.pdbx_seq_one_letter_code
_entity_poly.pdbx_strand_id
1 'polypeptide(L)'
;MAETIKIAVCDDEKNIRSYLVSLIKKQNRECSITEYASADEYLSDGREHDLVFLDIEMESSHTNMDGMGLAGYIRNMEVRKQPIIIFVTGYEKYVYDAFDVGAFQYLVKPVDEQKFAEVFERAVKIVSEAERRKKKLVLRYGSERKVIPLSDIYYMESRNHTIVLCLKSGTMEYSAKMGDLEEELAGQFYRIHRGYLINLFHVEGYNRTEVRMANGDKLLLSRYKYDGFVQAYMNYISEESL
;
A
#
# COMPACT_ATOMS: atom_id res chain seq x y z
N MET A 1 5.50 9.99 6.37
CA MET A 1 6.52 9.28 5.59
C MET A 1 5.84 8.09 4.96
N ALA A 2 5.98 7.92 3.63
CA ALA A 2 5.51 6.71 2.96
C ALA A 2 6.23 5.51 3.58
N GLU A 3 5.52 4.43 3.82
CA GLU A 3 6.11 3.22 4.39
C GLU A 3 6.90 2.51 3.28
N THR A 4 8.18 2.27 3.50
CA THR A 4 9.09 1.62 2.54
C THR A 4 8.60 0.20 2.27
N ILE A 5 8.31 -0.13 1.01
CA ILE A 5 7.85 -1.47 0.60
C ILE A 5 8.99 -2.46 0.75
N LYS A 6 8.76 -3.55 1.46
CA LYS A 6 9.73 -4.62 1.70
C LYS A 6 9.57 -5.70 0.64
N ILE A 7 10.61 -5.88 -0.16
CA ILE A 7 10.60 -6.80 -1.30
C ILE A 7 11.65 -7.89 -1.09
N ALA A 8 11.23 -9.14 -1.26
CA ALA A 8 12.15 -10.27 -1.40
C ALA A 8 12.34 -10.64 -2.88
N VAL A 9 13.55 -10.99 -3.25
CA VAL A 9 13.89 -11.59 -4.55
C VAL A 9 14.59 -12.92 -4.28
N CYS A 10 13.89 -14.01 -4.59
CA CYS A 10 14.34 -15.38 -4.33
C CYS A 10 14.59 -16.12 -5.66
N ASP A 11 15.84 -16.44 -5.95
CA ASP A 11 16.27 -17.13 -7.17
C ASP A 11 17.69 -17.64 -6.92
N ASP A 12 18.05 -18.85 -7.29
CA ASP A 12 19.39 -19.38 -7.08
C ASP A 12 20.43 -18.75 -8.03
N GLU A 13 19.98 -18.28 -9.21
CA GLU A 13 20.80 -17.58 -10.18
C GLU A 13 21.05 -16.12 -9.79
N LYS A 14 22.28 -15.79 -9.37
CA LYS A 14 22.69 -14.41 -9.01
C LYS A 14 22.41 -13.39 -10.10
N ASN A 15 22.59 -13.76 -11.38
CA ASN A 15 22.36 -12.84 -12.50
C ASN A 15 20.89 -12.44 -12.61
N ILE A 16 19.98 -13.39 -12.38
CA ILE A 16 18.53 -13.14 -12.39
C ILE A 16 18.13 -12.26 -11.22
N ARG A 17 18.62 -12.55 -9.99
CA ARG A 17 18.40 -11.66 -8.83
C ARG A 17 18.83 -10.24 -9.11
N SER A 18 20.09 -10.05 -9.60
CA SER A 18 20.62 -8.73 -9.93
C SER A 18 19.81 -8.02 -11.01
N TYR A 19 19.31 -8.76 -11.99
CA TYR A 19 18.45 -8.21 -13.05
C TYR A 19 17.10 -7.73 -12.47
N LEU A 20 16.42 -8.57 -11.69
CA LEU A 20 15.15 -8.20 -11.04
C LEU A 20 15.32 -6.99 -10.12
N VAL A 21 16.40 -6.95 -9.31
CA VAL A 21 16.75 -5.78 -8.49
C VAL A 21 16.91 -4.52 -9.33
N SER A 22 17.54 -4.64 -10.52
CA SER A 22 17.70 -3.52 -11.44
C SER A 22 16.35 -3.03 -11.97
N LEU A 23 15.43 -3.95 -12.32
CA LEU A 23 14.08 -3.62 -12.77
C LEU A 23 13.27 -2.92 -11.67
N ILE A 24 13.33 -3.42 -10.42
CA ILE A 24 12.68 -2.79 -9.27
C ILE A 24 13.20 -1.37 -9.07
N LYS A 25 14.51 -1.16 -9.09
CA LYS A 25 15.13 0.16 -8.92
C LYS A 25 14.76 1.15 -10.02
N LYS A 26 14.57 0.68 -11.27
CA LYS A 26 14.08 1.51 -12.39
C LYS A 26 12.68 2.10 -12.14
N GLN A 27 11.87 1.50 -11.26
CA GLN A 27 10.51 1.99 -10.96
C GLN A 27 10.48 3.20 -10.02
N ASN A 28 11.64 3.72 -9.59
CA ASN A 28 11.78 4.93 -8.75
C ASN A 28 10.91 4.92 -7.47
N ARG A 29 10.72 3.73 -6.85
CA ARG A 29 9.99 3.56 -5.59
C ARG A 29 10.94 3.44 -4.41
N GLU A 30 10.56 3.98 -3.25
CA GLU A 30 11.22 3.67 -1.98
C GLU A 30 10.94 2.22 -1.59
N CYS A 31 11.89 1.34 -1.89
CA CYS A 31 11.81 -0.09 -1.60
C CYS A 31 13.02 -0.54 -0.79
N SER A 32 12.80 -1.43 0.17
CA SER A 32 13.85 -2.22 0.83
C SER A 32 13.88 -3.59 0.16
N ILE A 33 14.97 -3.91 -0.53
CA ILE A 33 15.11 -5.16 -1.29
C ILE A 33 16.05 -6.09 -0.55
N THR A 34 15.63 -7.32 -0.34
CA THR A 34 16.46 -8.42 0.19
C THR A 34 16.53 -9.53 -0.84
N GLU A 35 17.75 -10.00 -1.13
CA GLU A 35 18.00 -11.09 -2.05
C GLU A 35 18.23 -12.39 -1.28
N TYR A 36 17.69 -13.50 -1.77
CA TYR A 36 17.86 -14.85 -1.23
C TYR A 36 18.22 -15.80 -2.37
N ALA A 37 19.23 -16.62 -2.16
CA ALA A 37 19.66 -17.61 -3.15
C ALA A 37 18.95 -18.96 -3.00
N SER A 38 18.16 -19.14 -1.95
CA SER A 38 17.41 -20.39 -1.71
C SER A 38 16.22 -20.17 -0.79
N ALA A 39 15.32 -21.16 -0.74
CA ALA A 39 14.24 -21.20 0.25
C ALA A 39 14.79 -21.22 1.68
N ASP A 40 15.91 -21.92 1.92
CA ASP A 40 16.55 -22.00 3.24
C ASP A 40 17.00 -20.63 3.75
N GLU A 41 17.58 -19.79 2.89
CA GLU A 41 17.98 -18.43 3.25
C GLU A 41 16.77 -17.56 3.60
N TYR A 42 15.72 -17.63 2.80
CA TYR A 42 14.48 -16.89 3.06
C TYR A 42 13.87 -17.27 4.40
N LEU A 43 13.76 -18.56 4.69
CA LEU A 43 13.16 -19.06 5.93
C LEU A 43 13.99 -18.73 7.17
N SER A 44 15.32 -18.74 7.05
CA SER A 44 16.23 -18.46 8.17
C SER A 44 16.28 -16.99 8.58
N ASP A 45 15.99 -16.08 7.63
CA ASP A 45 16.03 -14.63 7.89
C ASP A 45 14.86 -14.15 8.77
N GLY A 46 13.67 -14.75 8.60
CA GLY A 46 12.49 -14.45 9.43
C GLY A 46 11.90 -13.05 9.23
N ARG A 47 12.37 -12.26 8.25
CA ARG A 47 11.81 -10.93 7.95
C ARG A 47 10.46 -11.06 7.25
N GLU A 48 9.55 -10.15 7.60
CA GLU A 48 8.30 -9.98 6.87
C GLU A 48 8.53 -9.16 5.59
N HIS A 49 7.96 -9.60 4.48
CA HIS A 49 7.99 -8.92 3.19
C HIS A 49 6.56 -8.60 2.72
N ASP A 50 6.43 -7.54 1.93
CA ASP A 50 5.16 -7.14 1.31
C ASP A 50 4.98 -7.80 -0.05
N LEU A 51 6.09 -8.02 -0.76
CA LEU A 51 6.14 -8.56 -2.11
C LEU A 51 7.30 -9.54 -2.22
N VAL A 52 7.07 -10.69 -2.84
CA VAL A 52 8.07 -11.73 -3.06
C VAL A 52 8.11 -12.08 -4.54
N PHE A 53 9.24 -11.83 -5.20
CA PHE A 53 9.57 -12.42 -6.48
C PHE A 53 10.25 -13.75 -6.24
N LEU A 54 9.72 -14.83 -6.79
CA LEU A 54 10.08 -16.18 -6.41
C LEU A 54 10.28 -17.05 -7.64
N ASP A 55 11.50 -17.58 -7.82
CA ASP A 55 11.69 -18.65 -8.81
C ASP A 55 11.10 -19.95 -8.28
N ILE A 56 10.53 -20.74 -9.16
CA ILE A 56 9.97 -22.05 -8.82
C ILE A 56 11.06 -23.10 -8.67
N GLU A 57 12.01 -23.13 -9.62
CA GLU A 57 13.09 -24.12 -9.62
C GLU A 57 14.34 -23.57 -8.95
N MET A 58 14.31 -23.51 -7.62
CA MET A 58 15.50 -23.16 -6.80
C MET A 58 16.02 -24.40 -6.10
N GLU A 59 17.35 -24.58 -6.11
CA GLU A 59 17.99 -25.61 -5.31
C GLU A 59 18.04 -25.21 -3.84
N SER A 60 17.51 -26.05 -2.96
CA SER A 60 17.63 -25.92 -1.51
C SER A 60 18.42 -27.10 -0.95
N SER A 61 19.49 -26.80 -0.23
CA SER A 61 20.42 -27.85 0.26
C SER A 61 19.95 -28.53 1.55
N HIS A 62 19.11 -27.89 2.36
CA HIS A 62 18.70 -28.39 3.68
C HIS A 62 17.24 -28.83 3.73
N THR A 63 16.33 -28.05 3.16
CA THR A 63 14.89 -28.33 3.22
C THR A 63 14.36 -29.12 2.04
N ASN A 64 15.16 -29.28 0.97
CA ASN A 64 14.69 -29.81 -0.33
C ASN A 64 13.44 -29.10 -0.85
N MET A 65 13.25 -27.83 -0.48
CA MET A 65 12.08 -27.03 -0.79
C MET A 65 12.36 -26.18 -2.03
N ASP A 66 11.57 -26.38 -3.06
CA ASP A 66 11.55 -25.51 -4.24
C ASP A 66 10.71 -24.22 -3.99
N GLY A 67 10.64 -23.34 -4.98
CA GLY A 67 9.87 -22.12 -4.83
C GLY A 67 8.37 -22.33 -4.66
N MET A 68 7.82 -23.40 -5.22
CA MET A 68 6.40 -23.74 -5.02
C MET A 68 6.14 -24.18 -3.58
N GLY A 69 7.02 -25.01 -3.04
CA GLY A 69 6.98 -25.41 -1.63
C GLY A 69 7.13 -24.23 -0.68
N LEU A 70 8.04 -23.28 -0.99
CA LEU A 70 8.20 -22.05 -0.22
C LEU A 70 6.94 -21.18 -0.28
N ALA A 71 6.32 -21.04 -1.44
CA ALA A 71 5.05 -20.30 -1.56
C ALA A 71 3.94 -20.93 -0.71
N GLY A 72 3.81 -22.26 -0.77
CA GLY A 72 2.87 -23.00 0.07
C GLY A 72 3.14 -22.83 1.56
N TYR A 73 4.41 -22.86 1.98
CA TYR A 73 4.81 -22.58 3.35
C TYR A 73 4.42 -21.17 3.78
N ILE A 74 4.74 -20.14 2.97
CA ILE A 74 4.37 -18.75 3.23
C ILE A 74 2.86 -18.61 3.42
N ARG A 75 2.04 -19.27 2.58
CA ARG A 75 0.57 -19.20 2.67
C ARG A 75 0.01 -19.85 3.93
N ASN A 76 0.70 -20.85 4.47
CA ASN A 76 0.30 -21.53 5.70
C ASN A 76 0.84 -20.85 6.98
N MET A 77 1.71 -19.84 6.86
CA MET A 77 2.16 -19.08 8.02
C MET A 77 1.03 -18.24 8.60
N GLU A 78 0.86 -18.30 9.92
CA GLU A 78 -0.02 -17.39 10.66
C GLU A 78 0.64 -16.01 10.79
N VAL A 79 0.73 -15.28 9.68
CA VAL A 79 1.29 -13.93 9.65
C VAL A 79 0.16 -12.89 9.60
N ARG A 80 0.44 -11.72 10.16
CA ARG A 80 -0.51 -10.60 10.17
C ARG A 80 -0.89 -10.12 8.77
N LYS A 81 -0.01 -10.30 7.79
CA LYS A 81 -0.19 -9.93 6.39
C LYS A 81 0.53 -10.93 5.52
N GLN A 82 -0.20 -11.54 4.62
CA GLN A 82 0.39 -12.40 3.59
C GLN A 82 1.06 -11.55 2.51
N PRO A 83 2.30 -11.84 2.10
CA PRO A 83 2.94 -11.13 1.01
C PRO A 83 2.27 -11.42 -0.33
N ILE A 84 2.38 -10.48 -1.25
CA ILE A 84 2.07 -10.72 -2.66
C ILE A 84 3.19 -11.57 -3.24
N ILE A 85 2.86 -12.73 -3.83
CA ILE A 85 3.83 -13.60 -4.49
C ILE A 85 3.71 -13.45 -5.99
N ILE A 86 4.84 -13.17 -6.66
CA ILE A 86 5.00 -13.15 -8.10
C ILE A 86 6.04 -14.19 -8.46
N PHE A 87 5.64 -15.22 -9.19
CA PHE A 87 6.59 -16.20 -9.70
C PHE A 87 7.38 -15.67 -10.89
N VAL A 88 8.68 -15.98 -10.93
CA VAL A 88 9.58 -15.62 -12.03
C VAL A 88 10.36 -16.88 -12.42
N THR A 89 9.98 -17.56 -13.48
CA THR A 89 10.56 -18.86 -13.82
C THR A 89 10.62 -19.10 -15.34
N GLY A 90 11.48 -20.00 -15.77
CA GLY A 90 11.61 -20.40 -17.17
C GLY A 90 10.53 -21.38 -17.66
N TYR A 91 9.65 -21.87 -16.80
CA TYR A 91 8.79 -23.00 -17.11
C TYR A 91 7.30 -22.63 -17.02
N GLU A 92 6.64 -22.59 -18.18
CA GLU A 92 5.20 -22.30 -18.28
C GLU A 92 4.30 -23.41 -17.69
N LYS A 93 4.83 -24.63 -17.54
CA LYS A 93 4.05 -25.79 -17.04
C LYS A 93 3.50 -25.61 -15.61
N TYR A 94 4.13 -24.76 -14.80
CA TYR A 94 3.74 -24.51 -13.40
C TYR A 94 2.67 -23.44 -13.22
N VAL A 95 2.15 -22.87 -14.31
CA VAL A 95 1.11 -21.81 -14.24
C VAL A 95 -0.13 -22.30 -13.47
N TYR A 96 -0.53 -23.55 -13.66
CA TYR A 96 -1.71 -24.11 -12.97
C TYR A 96 -1.45 -24.28 -11.46
N ASP A 97 -0.28 -24.79 -11.09
CA ASP A 97 0.08 -25.02 -9.68
C ASP A 97 0.24 -23.69 -8.91
N ALA A 98 0.63 -22.62 -9.62
CA ALA A 98 0.72 -21.26 -9.06
C ALA A 98 -0.64 -20.71 -8.58
N PHE A 99 -1.76 -21.15 -9.19
CA PHE A 99 -3.10 -20.78 -8.74
C PHE A 99 -3.43 -21.36 -7.36
N ASP A 100 -2.99 -22.59 -7.08
CA ASP A 100 -3.29 -23.29 -5.81
C ASP A 100 -2.65 -22.60 -4.60
N VAL A 101 -1.50 -21.94 -4.79
CA VAL A 101 -0.84 -21.14 -3.74
C VAL A 101 -1.24 -19.66 -3.74
N GLY A 102 -2.25 -19.28 -4.54
CA GLY A 102 -2.75 -17.90 -4.59
C GLY A 102 -1.68 -16.90 -5.05
N ALA A 103 -0.89 -17.26 -6.06
CA ALA A 103 0.06 -16.34 -6.67
C ALA A 103 -0.68 -15.17 -7.32
N PHE A 104 -0.10 -13.97 -7.18
CA PHE A 104 -0.66 -12.76 -7.80
C PHE A 104 -0.44 -12.74 -9.31
N GLN A 105 0.75 -13.15 -9.74
CA GLN A 105 1.14 -13.15 -11.13
C GLN A 105 2.29 -14.14 -11.38
N TYR A 106 2.50 -14.42 -12.66
CA TYR A 106 3.54 -15.27 -13.19
C TYR A 106 4.31 -14.51 -14.28
N LEU A 107 5.62 -14.47 -14.19
CA LEU A 107 6.52 -13.88 -15.18
C LEU A 107 7.45 -14.96 -15.73
N VAL A 108 7.49 -15.08 -17.06
CA VAL A 108 8.34 -16.07 -17.73
C VAL A 108 9.72 -15.48 -18.01
N LYS A 109 10.79 -16.22 -17.69
CA LYS A 109 12.18 -15.87 -18.06
C LYS A 109 12.39 -16.11 -19.59
N PRO A 110 13.02 -15.19 -20.34
CA PRO A 110 13.56 -13.90 -19.89
C PRO A 110 12.45 -12.90 -19.60
N VAL A 111 12.56 -12.19 -18.47
CA VAL A 111 11.52 -11.25 -18.02
C VAL A 111 11.52 -10.01 -18.90
N ASP A 112 10.37 -9.74 -19.53
CA ASP A 112 10.12 -8.52 -20.29
C ASP A 112 9.97 -7.31 -19.36
N GLU A 113 10.71 -6.22 -19.64
CA GLU A 113 10.74 -5.03 -18.78
C GLU A 113 9.37 -4.34 -18.68
N GLN A 114 8.62 -4.27 -19.80
CA GLN A 114 7.31 -3.60 -19.80
C GLN A 114 6.31 -4.43 -19.00
N LYS A 115 6.30 -5.74 -19.22
CA LYS A 115 5.44 -6.66 -18.46
C LYS A 115 5.75 -6.65 -16.97
N PHE A 116 7.04 -6.59 -16.62
CA PHE A 116 7.48 -6.45 -15.25
C PHE A 116 6.93 -5.17 -14.62
N ALA A 117 7.07 -4.01 -15.30
CA ALA A 117 6.59 -2.73 -14.81
C ALA A 117 5.08 -2.74 -14.55
N GLU A 118 4.27 -3.27 -15.49
CA GLU A 118 2.81 -3.40 -15.32
C GLU A 118 2.44 -4.24 -14.09
N VAL A 119 3.11 -5.39 -13.92
CA VAL A 119 2.84 -6.32 -12.81
C VAL A 119 3.27 -5.71 -11.48
N PHE A 120 4.45 -5.09 -11.45
CA PHE A 120 4.99 -4.43 -10.27
C PHE A 120 4.10 -3.29 -9.79
N GLU A 121 3.66 -2.42 -10.69
CA GLU A 121 2.76 -1.31 -10.37
C GLU A 121 1.46 -1.80 -9.74
N ARG A 122 0.83 -2.83 -10.32
CA ARG A 122 -0.39 -3.44 -9.78
C ARG A 122 -0.15 -4.03 -8.39
N ALA A 123 0.97 -4.72 -8.17
CA ALA A 123 1.32 -5.31 -6.88
C ALA A 123 1.54 -4.22 -5.82
N VAL A 124 2.32 -3.18 -6.14
CA VAL A 124 2.57 -2.04 -5.25
C VAL A 124 1.29 -1.31 -4.88
N LYS A 125 0.37 -1.14 -5.82
CA LYS A 125 -0.95 -0.54 -5.54
C LYS A 125 -1.72 -1.34 -4.49
N ILE A 126 -1.76 -2.67 -4.60
CA ILE A 126 -2.44 -3.54 -3.63
C ILE A 126 -1.77 -3.45 -2.24
N VAL A 127 -0.43 -3.47 -2.19
CA VAL A 127 0.33 -3.30 -0.94
C VAL A 127 -0.02 -1.96 -0.28
N SER A 128 0.04 -0.88 -1.05
CA SER A 128 -0.23 0.48 -0.56
C SER A 128 -1.68 0.63 -0.06
N GLU A 129 -2.66 0.11 -0.79
CA GLU A 129 -4.07 0.12 -0.36
C GLU A 129 -4.29 -0.67 0.93
N ALA A 130 -3.62 -1.82 1.10
CA ALA A 130 -3.70 -2.62 2.31
C ALA A 130 -3.12 -1.86 3.52
N GLU A 131 -1.99 -1.16 3.35
CA GLU A 131 -1.38 -0.36 4.41
C GLU A 131 -2.24 0.87 4.77
N ARG A 132 -2.86 1.53 3.78
CA ARG A 132 -3.80 2.63 4.05
C ARG A 132 -5.01 2.18 4.88
N ARG A 133 -5.54 0.99 4.61
CA ARG A 133 -6.66 0.42 5.39
C ARG A 133 -6.26 0.15 6.85
N LYS A 134 -4.96 -0.03 7.14
CA LYS A 134 -4.46 -0.22 8.51
C LYS A 134 -4.34 1.08 9.30
N LYS A 135 -4.18 2.24 8.65
CA LYS A 135 -4.11 3.53 9.33
C LYS A 135 -5.44 3.84 10.01
N LYS A 136 -5.39 4.13 11.29
CA LYS A 136 -6.57 4.30 12.15
C LYS A 136 -6.44 5.57 12.97
N LEU A 137 -7.55 6.29 13.10
CA LEU A 137 -7.70 7.35 14.07
C LEU A 137 -8.24 6.78 15.39
N VAL A 138 -7.56 7.07 16.49
CA VAL A 138 -8.00 6.61 17.82
C VAL A 138 -8.59 7.80 18.56
N LEU A 139 -9.90 7.82 18.69
CA LEU A 139 -10.64 8.86 19.38
C LEU A 139 -10.93 8.44 20.82
N ARG A 140 -10.77 9.36 21.76
CA ARG A 140 -11.18 9.18 23.15
C ARG A 140 -12.59 9.70 23.33
N TYR A 141 -13.52 8.82 23.71
CA TYR A 141 -14.93 9.16 23.94
C TYR A 141 -15.28 8.85 25.40
N GLY A 142 -15.09 9.83 26.28
CA GLY A 142 -15.22 9.60 27.72
C GLY A 142 -14.14 8.62 28.20
N SER A 143 -14.56 7.50 28.78
CA SER A 143 -13.69 6.39 29.21
C SER A 143 -13.37 5.39 28.10
N GLU A 144 -14.05 5.47 26.96
CA GLU A 144 -13.89 4.55 25.84
C GLU A 144 -12.92 5.09 24.78
N ARG A 145 -12.30 4.17 24.03
CA ARG A 145 -11.52 4.47 22.83
C ARG A 145 -12.24 3.92 21.62
N LYS A 146 -12.58 4.80 20.68
CA LYS A 146 -13.13 4.40 19.39
C LYS A 146 -12.03 4.45 18.34
N VAL A 147 -11.85 3.34 17.62
CA VAL A 147 -10.84 3.17 16.58
C VAL A 147 -11.52 3.21 15.24
N ILE A 148 -11.17 4.18 14.40
CA ILE A 148 -11.80 4.43 13.10
C ILE A 148 -10.74 4.29 12.00
N PRO A 149 -10.92 3.39 11.02
CA PRO A 149 -10.05 3.36 9.85
C PRO A 149 -10.06 4.70 9.13
N LEU A 150 -8.90 5.25 8.77
CA LEU A 150 -8.85 6.51 8.03
C LEU A 150 -9.55 6.40 6.67
N SER A 151 -9.53 5.23 6.06
CA SER A 151 -10.25 4.93 4.80
C SER A 151 -11.76 5.07 4.91
N ASP A 152 -12.31 5.10 6.12
CA ASP A 152 -13.75 5.24 6.34
C ASP A 152 -14.18 6.69 6.56
N ILE A 153 -13.22 7.61 6.66
CA ILE A 153 -13.47 9.04 6.90
C ILE A 153 -13.38 9.79 5.56
N TYR A 154 -14.48 10.38 5.12
CA TYR A 154 -14.49 11.27 3.95
C TYR A 154 -13.87 12.62 4.26
N TYR A 155 -14.34 13.25 5.34
CA TYR A 155 -13.86 14.55 5.80
C TYR A 155 -14.28 14.80 7.25
N MET A 156 -13.74 15.85 7.81
CA MET A 156 -14.10 16.37 9.13
C MET A 156 -14.54 17.80 9.01
N GLU A 157 -15.62 18.14 9.70
CA GLU A 157 -16.22 19.47 9.72
C GLU A 157 -16.17 20.04 11.14
N SER A 158 -15.76 21.30 11.29
CA SER A 158 -15.84 22.02 12.57
C SER A 158 -17.23 22.66 12.71
N ARG A 159 -17.97 22.23 13.73
CA ARG A 159 -19.29 22.79 14.10
C ARG A 159 -19.31 23.16 15.57
N ASN A 160 -19.53 24.42 15.90
CA ASN A 160 -19.76 24.88 17.30
C ASN A 160 -18.77 24.28 18.32
N HIS A 161 -17.47 24.37 18.05
CA HIS A 161 -16.36 23.80 18.85
C HIS A 161 -16.30 22.27 18.91
N THR A 162 -17.10 21.56 18.11
CA THR A 162 -17.07 20.12 17.95
C THR A 162 -16.61 19.78 16.55
N ILE A 163 -15.95 18.64 16.38
CA ILE A 163 -15.61 18.08 15.06
C ILE A 163 -16.65 17.02 14.72
N VAL A 164 -17.25 17.15 13.57
CA VAL A 164 -18.13 16.14 12.97
C VAL A 164 -17.33 15.36 11.94
N LEU A 165 -17.11 14.07 12.19
CA LEU A 165 -16.53 13.15 11.22
C LEU A 165 -17.64 12.66 10.28
N CYS A 166 -17.47 12.88 8.98
CA CYS A 166 -18.30 12.27 7.94
C CYS A 166 -17.68 10.94 7.52
N LEU A 167 -18.35 9.85 7.88
CA LEU A 167 -17.88 8.48 7.71
C LEU A 167 -18.71 7.76 6.64
N LYS A 168 -18.19 6.67 6.10
CA LYS A 168 -18.96 5.74 5.24
C LYS A 168 -20.23 5.21 5.93
N SER A 169 -20.18 5.06 7.25
CA SER A 169 -21.28 4.55 8.07
C SER A 169 -22.24 5.64 8.61
N GLY A 170 -22.04 6.90 8.26
CA GLY A 170 -22.79 8.05 8.75
C GLY A 170 -21.91 9.11 9.39
N THR A 171 -22.42 9.85 10.38
CA THR A 171 -21.68 10.93 11.04
C THR A 171 -21.41 10.63 12.50
N MET A 172 -20.30 11.17 13.03
CA MET A 172 -19.95 11.08 14.44
C MET A 172 -19.39 12.41 14.94
N GLU A 173 -19.89 12.88 16.07
CA GLU A 173 -19.34 14.06 16.74
C GLU A 173 -18.20 13.71 17.68
N TYR A 174 -17.19 14.55 17.70
CA TYR A 174 -16.01 14.38 18.54
C TYR A 174 -15.47 15.73 19.02
N SER A 175 -15.17 15.81 20.30
CA SER A 175 -14.57 17.01 20.89
C SER A 175 -13.06 17.02 20.68
N ALA A 176 -12.60 17.81 19.71
CA ALA A 176 -11.18 18.00 19.39
C ALA A 176 -10.95 19.36 18.75
N LYS A 177 -9.69 19.75 18.62
CA LYS A 177 -9.31 20.93 17.83
C LYS A 177 -8.94 20.49 16.41
N MET A 178 -9.43 21.21 15.42
CA MET A 178 -9.15 20.95 14.01
C MET A 178 -7.63 20.98 13.70
N GLY A 179 -6.88 21.87 14.38
CA GLY A 179 -5.43 21.98 14.19
C GLY A 179 -4.68 20.73 14.64
N ASP A 180 -5.07 20.14 15.77
CA ASP A 180 -4.43 18.93 16.29
C ASP A 180 -4.64 17.75 15.32
N LEU A 181 -5.85 17.63 14.74
CA LEU A 181 -6.16 16.62 13.73
C LEU A 181 -5.46 16.88 12.40
N GLU A 182 -5.28 18.14 11.99
CA GLU A 182 -4.52 18.53 10.80
C GLU A 182 -3.06 18.06 10.90
N GLU A 183 -2.44 18.22 12.07
CA GLU A 183 -1.06 17.77 12.34
C GLU A 183 -0.96 16.25 12.41
N GLU A 184 -1.86 15.58 13.15
CA GLU A 184 -1.86 14.13 13.34
C GLU A 184 -2.09 13.37 12.01
N LEU A 185 -2.92 13.93 11.13
CA LEU A 185 -3.35 13.29 9.88
C LEU A 185 -2.64 13.85 8.64
N ALA A 186 -1.58 14.62 8.82
CA ALA A 186 -0.81 15.19 7.72
C ALA A 186 -0.34 14.11 6.72
N GLY A 187 -0.35 14.48 5.42
CA GLY A 187 0.00 13.57 4.31
C GLY A 187 -1.17 12.79 3.73
N GLN A 188 -2.22 12.49 4.50
CA GLN A 188 -3.45 11.87 4.00
C GLN A 188 -4.65 12.82 4.03
N PHE A 189 -4.65 13.78 4.98
CA PHE A 189 -5.70 14.78 5.09
C PHE A 189 -5.13 16.16 4.80
N TYR A 190 -5.96 17.03 4.23
CA TYR A 190 -5.62 18.41 3.94
C TYR A 190 -6.74 19.36 4.36
N ARG A 191 -6.39 20.47 5.00
CA ARG A 191 -7.34 21.48 5.44
C ARG A 191 -7.62 22.47 4.33
N ILE A 192 -8.75 22.30 3.63
CA ILE A 192 -9.17 23.14 2.50
C ILE A 192 -9.87 24.44 2.91
N HIS A 193 -10.41 24.49 4.13
CA HIS A 193 -11.12 25.61 4.69
C HIS A 193 -10.95 25.63 6.22
N ARG A 194 -11.22 26.77 6.87
CA ARG A 194 -11.19 26.83 8.35
C ARG A 194 -12.06 25.79 9.04
N GLY A 195 -13.13 25.37 8.37
CA GLY A 195 -14.11 24.42 8.87
C GLY A 195 -14.00 23.01 8.27
N TYR A 196 -13.10 22.76 7.30
CA TYR A 196 -13.04 21.46 6.62
C TYR A 196 -11.64 20.92 6.51
N LEU A 197 -11.45 19.70 7.00
CA LEU A 197 -10.27 18.86 6.86
C LEU A 197 -10.69 17.61 6.07
N ILE A 198 -10.25 17.48 4.82
CA ILE A 198 -10.69 16.43 3.89
C ILE A 198 -9.66 15.32 3.76
N ASN A 199 -10.12 14.12 3.54
CA ASN A 199 -9.28 12.98 3.18
C ASN A 199 -9.00 13.01 1.68
N LEU A 200 -7.73 13.15 1.30
CA LEU A 200 -7.30 13.23 -0.11
C LEU A 200 -7.65 11.95 -0.88
N PHE A 201 -7.68 10.81 -0.19
CA PHE A 201 -8.09 9.52 -0.77
C PHE A 201 -9.52 9.55 -1.36
N HIS A 202 -10.40 10.35 -0.81
CA HIS A 202 -11.81 10.41 -1.20
C HIS A 202 -12.15 11.62 -2.08
N VAL A 203 -11.17 12.31 -2.65
CA VAL A 203 -11.40 13.40 -3.59
C VAL A 203 -11.74 12.83 -4.97
N GLU A 204 -12.94 13.13 -5.49
CA GLU A 204 -13.33 12.78 -6.87
C GLU A 204 -13.03 13.88 -7.87
N GLY A 205 -13.06 15.13 -7.44
CA GLY A 205 -12.79 16.25 -8.32
C GLY A 205 -12.79 17.58 -7.56
N TYR A 206 -12.24 18.60 -8.19
CA TYR A 206 -12.17 19.93 -7.60
C TYR A 206 -12.17 21.04 -8.65
N ASN A 207 -12.54 22.23 -8.20
CA ASN A 207 -12.35 23.47 -8.93
C ASN A 207 -11.78 24.54 -7.98
N ARG A 208 -11.70 25.80 -8.41
CA ARG A 208 -11.12 26.89 -7.59
C ARG A 208 -11.88 27.22 -6.31
N THR A 209 -13.13 26.78 -6.16
CA THR A 209 -14.00 27.16 -5.06
C THR A 209 -14.55 25.99 -4.26
N GLU A 210 -14.50 24.79 -4.78
CA GLU A 210 -15.04 23.59 -4.13
C GLU A 210 -14.25 22.32 -4.44
N VAL A 211 -14.33 21.37 -3.52
CA VAL A 211 -13.87 19.98 -3.68
C VAL A 211 -15.08 19.06 -3.59
N ARG A 212 -15.21 18.13 -4.54
CA ARG A 212 -16.23 17.07 -4.52
C ARG A 212 -15.64 15.80 -3.94
N MET A 213 -16.31 15.27 -2.94
CA MET A 213 -15.94 14.04 -2.24
C MET A 213 -16.65 12.82 -2.84
N ALA A 214 -16.11 11.62 -2.63
CA ALA A 214 -16.65 10.37 -3.15
C ALA A 214 -18.05 9.98 -2.63
N ASN A 215 -18.52 10.62 -1.57
CA ASN A 215 -19.89 10.49 -1.08
C ASN A 215 -20.87 11.50 -1.75
N GLY A 216 -20.40 12.29 -2.73
CA GLY A 216 -21.17 13.29 -3.46
C GLY A 216 -21.18 14.68 -2.82
N ASP A 217 -20.67 14.85 -1.60
CA ASP A 217 -20.64 16.15 -0.93
C ASP A 217 -19.69 17.12 -1.63
N LYS A 218 -20.11 18.40 -1.70
CA LYS A 218 -19.31 19.51 -2.22
C LYS A 218 -18.90 20.42 -1.08
N LEU A 219 -17.61 20.54 -0.87
CA LEU A 219 -17.03 21.28 0.24
C LEU A 219 -16.33 22.55 -0.25
N LEU A 220 -16.53 23.65 0.46
CA LEU A 220 -15.94 24.95 0.13
C LEU A 220 -14.41 24.90 0.24
N LEU A 221 -13.72 25.27 -0.85
CA LEU A 221 -12.28 25.44 -0.90
C LEU A 221 -11.92 26.93 -0.78
N SER A 222 -11.16 27.27 0.24
CA SER A 222 -10.68 28.64 0.44
C SER A 222 -9.65 29.02 -0.65
N ARG A 223 -9.78 30.24 -1.21
CA ARG A 223 -8.86 30.77 -2.23
C ARG A 223 -7.40 30.68 -1.79
N TYR A 224 -7.12 30.99 -0.52
CA TYR A 224 -5.76 30.93 0.04
C TYR A 224 -5.21 29.51 0.23
N LYS A 225 -6.07 28.51 0.21
CA LYS A 225 -5.70 27.10 0.36
C LYS A 225 -5.60 26.36 -0.98
N TYR A 226 -6.06 26.98 -2.08
CA TYR A 226 -6.16 26.33 -3.38
C TYR A 226 -4.80 25.76 -3.87
N ASP A 227 -3.78 26.61 -3.97
CA ASP A 227 -2.48 26.19 -4.52
C ASP A 227 -1.82 25.10 -3.64
N GLY A 228 -1.86 25.28 -2.32
CA GLY A 228 -1.36 24.28 -1.38
C GLY A 228 -2.15 22.96 -1.42
N PHE A 229 -3.48 23.04 -1.62
CA PHE A 229 -4.31 21.85 -1.80
C PHE A 229 -3.95 21.11 -3.10
N VAL A 230 -3.81 21.82 -4.21
CA VAL A 230 -3.44 21.21 -5.50
C VAL A 230 -2.10 20.51 -5.39
N GLN A 231 -1.10 21.16 -4.78
CA GLN A 231 0.20 20.54 -4.56
C GLN A 231 0.13 19.31 -3.66
N ALA A 232 -0.61 19.39 -2.53
CA ALA A 232 -0.78 18.26 -1.62
C ALA A 232 -1.52 17.10 -2.30
N TYR A 233 -2.54 17.40 -3.11
CA TYR A 233 -3.29 16.39 -3.85
C TYR A 233 -2.45 15.76 -4.96
N MET A 234 -1.69 16.55 -5.73
CA MET A 234 -0.78 16.02 -6.75
C MET A 234 0.33 15.16 -6.14
N ASN A 235 0.91 15.56 -5.03
CA ASN A 235 1.87 14.73 -4.29
C ASN A 235 1.20 13.41 -3.82
N TYR A 236 -0.02 13.51 -3.28
CA TYR A 236 -0.78 12.36 -2.82
C TYR A 236 -1.06 11.35 -3.95
N ILE A 237 -1.56 11.81 -5.14
CA ILE A 237 -1.81 10.94 -6.29
C ILE A 237 -0.52 10.49 -6.99
N SER A 238 0.56 11.28 -6.97
CA SER A 238 1.85 10.85 -7.50
C SER A 238 2.47 9.75 -6.63
N GLU A 239 2.30 9.81 -5.31
CA GLU A 239 2.62 8.69 -4.41
C GLU A 239 1.70 7.46 -4.67
N GLU A 240 0.53 7.66 -5.31
CA GLU A 240 -0.38 6.58 -5.73
C GLU A 240 -0.07 6.05 -7.14
N SER A 241 0.42 6.92 -8.03
CA SER A 241 0.64 6.62 -9.47
C SER A 241 2.10 6.25 -9.78
N LEU A 242 3.00 6.47 -8.84
CA LEU A 242 4.38 6.03 -8.85
C LEU A 242 4.53 4.75 -8.02
#